data_741413b2c80ec3e9966568079586ec2a
#
_entry.id   741413b2c80ec3e9966568079586ec2a
#
_cell.length_a   1.000
_cell.length_b   1.000
_cell.length_c   1.000
_cell.angle_alpha   90.00
_cell.angle_beta   90.00
_cell.angle_gamma   90.00
#
_symmetry.space_group_name_H-M   'P 1'
#
loop_
_entity.id
_entity.type
_entity.pdbx_description
1 polymer ?
#
loop_
_entity_poly.entity_id
_entity_poly.type
_entity_poly.pdbx_seq_one_letter_code
_entity_poly.pdbx_strand_id
1 'polypeptide(L)'
;MQITRRSLLTTAFATTLAPAAQAKLVPGEPFSVADDDDQKVEYKYRKQIVDAPISAAPGTVVVNAYYHWLYLILTNNRAVRFGIGTGKYGDWKGETVVGRMEKWPIWTPTPDHLKRRPDLIQYIKGMPGGLKNPMGARAFYLFQNNADTTYRIHGTDVPEHIGTRSTAGCFAMFNADVIWLYDRVKMGTRVVVQS
;
A
#
# COMPACT_ATOMS: atom_id res chain seq x y z
N MET A 1 -37.74 -70.81 5.22
CA MET A 1 -37.09 -69.88 4.31
C MET A 1 -37.17 -68.49 4.97
N GLN A 2 -36.10 -68.04 5.69
CA GLN A 2 -36.07 -66.82 6.45
C GLN A 2 -35.34 -65.75 5.61
N ILE A 3 -36.05 -64.65 5.33
CA ILE A 3 -35.50 -63.52 4.61
C ILE A 3 -35.00 -62.49 5.67
N THR A 4 -33.69 -62.33 5.77
CA THR A 4 -33.04 -61.34 6.65
C THR A 4 -33.07 -59.98 5.98
N ARG A 5 -33.74 -59.01 6.63
CA ARG A 5 -33.66 -57.57 6.25
C ARG A 5 -32.33 -56.96 6.65
N ARG A 6 -31.48 -56.64 5.69
CA ARG A 6 -30.28 -55.80 5.91
C ARG A 6 -30.72 -54.35 5.89
N SER A 7 -30.66 -53.66 7.06
CA SER A 7 -30.82 -52.21 7.19
C SER A 7 -29.58 -51.53 6.65
N LEU A 8 -29.72 -50.78 5.57
CA LEU A 8 -28.70 -49.86 5.07
C LEU A 8 -28.79 -48.56 5.89
N LEU A 9 -27.82 -48.33 6.75
CA LEU A 9 -27.60 -47.04 7.42
C LEU A 9 -26.89 -46.09 6.44
N THR A 10 -27.65 -45.18 5.88
CA THR A 10 -27.12 -44.05 5.08
C THR A 10 -26.64 -42.97 6.03
N THR A 11 -25.34 -42.89 6.24
CA THR A 11 -24.72 -41.77 7.00
C THR A 11 -24.67 -40.55 6.10
N ALA A 12 -25.54 -39.58 6.34
CA ALA A 12 -25.49 -38.28 5.68
C ALA A 12 -24.33 -37.46 6.29
N PHE A 13 -23.28 -37.26 5.50
CA PHE A 13 -22.23 -36.29 5.83
C PHE A 13 -22.79 -34.86 5.63
N ALA A 14 -23.11 -34.18 6.70
CA ALA A 14 -23.38 -32.74 6.68
C ALA A 14 -22.06 -32.02 6.50
N THR A 15 -21.77 -31.57 5.28
CA THR A 15 -20.68 -30.63 5.02
C THR A 15 -21.09 -29.27 5.57
N THR A 16 -20.63 -28.92 6.75
CA THR A 16 -20.70 -27.56 7.27
C THR A 16 -19.76 -26.68 6.45
N LEU A 17 -20.31 -25.91 5.52
CA LEU A 17 -19.60 -24.78 4.90
C LEU A 17 -19.24 -23.80 6.02
N ALA A 18 -17.97 -23.69 6.37
CA ALA A 18 -17.49 -22.61 7.23
C ALA A 18 -17.82 -21.27 6.53
N PRO A 19 -18.39 -20.28 7.25
CA PRO A 19 -18.64 -18.97 6.68
C PRO A 19 -17.30 -18.39 6.18
N ALA A 20 -17.27 -17.94 4.92
CA ALA A 20 -16.13 -17.22 4.37
C ALA A 20 -15.86 -16.01 5.30
N ALA A 21 -14.65 -15.92 5.84
CA ALA A 21 -14.26 -14.80 6.67
C ALA A 21 -14.45 -13.53 5.84
N GLN A 22 -15.36 -12.66 6.28
CA GLN A 22 -15.64 -11.41 5.62
C GLN A 22 -14.46 -10.48 5.88
N ALA A 23 -13.79 -9.99 4.83
CA ALA A 23 -12.66 -9.08 4.96
C ALA A 23 -13.09 -7.86 5.79
N LYS A 24 -12.31 -7.54 6.83
CA LYS A 24 -12.53 -6.37 7.64
C LYS A 24 -12.20 -5.13 6.81
N LEU A 25 -13.11 -4.17 6.74
CA LEU A 25 -12.95 -2.95 5.96
C LEU A 25 -12.42 -1.81 6.84
N VAL A 26 -11.63 -0.90 6.23
CA VAL A 26 -11.22 0.34 6.88
C VAL A 26 -12.44 1.25 7.03
N PRO A 27 -12.82 1.65 8.26
CA PRO A 27 -14.02 2.44 8.47
C PRO A 27 -13.90 3.87 7.92
N GLY A 28 -15.03 4.45 7.49
CA GLY A 28 -15.12 5.86 7.07
C GLY A 28 -14.56 6.17 5.70
N GLU A 29 -14.12 5.17 4.94
CA GLU A 29 -13.65 5.36 3.57
C GLU A 29 -14.81 5.31 2.57
N PRO A 30 -14.78 6.14 1.48
CA PRO A 30 -15.84 6.15 0.46
C PRO A 30 -15.81 4.91 -0.44
N PHE A 31 -14.73 4.12 -0.40
CA PHE A 31 -14.57 2.87 -1.12
C PHE A 31 -14.18 1.74 -0.16
N SER A 32 -14.55 0.50 -0.50
CA SER A 32 -14.29 -0.69 0.32
C SER A 32 -12.80 -1.07 0.28
N VAL A 33 -12.01 -0.55 1.20
CA VAL A 33 -10.60 -0.92 1.40
C VAL A 33 -10.52 -2.05 2.41
N ALA A 34 -9.95 -3.19 2.02
CA ALA A 34 -9.68 -4.28 2.95
C ALA A 34 -8.58 -3.87 3.96
N ASP A 35 -8.83 -4.13 5.25
CA ASP A 35 -7.87 -3.83 6.34
C ASP A 35 -6.70 -4.83 6.39
N ASP A 36 -6.82 -5.94 5.65
CA ASP A 36 -5.90 -7.07 5.63
C ASP A 36 -5.38 -7.43 4.22
N ASP A 37 -5.42 -6.49 3.27
CA ASP A 37 -4.95 -6.71 1.90
C ASP A 37 -3.44 -7.00 1.83
N ASP A 38 -2.69 -6.65 2.88
CA ASP A 38 -1.28 -6.98 3.06
C ASP A 38 -1.01 -8.50 3.18
N GLN A 39 -2.04 -9.31 3.49
CA GLN A 39 -1.89 -10.76 3.61
C GLN A 39 -1.59 -11.47 2.27
N LYS A 40 -1.75 -10.76 1.15
CA LYS A 40 -1.44 -11.27 -0.20
C LYS A 40 0.05 -11.33 -0.50
N VAL A 41 0.90 -10.74 0.34
CA VAL A 41 2.36 -10.68 0.17
C VAL A 41 3.09 -11.39 1.29
N GLU A 42 4.41 -11.57 1.11
CA GLU A 42 5.29 -12.16 2.11
C GLU A 42 5.18 -11.43 3.46
N TYR A 43 5.17 -12.18 4.56
CA TYR A 43 5.03 -11.65 5.92
C TYR A 43 6.02 -10.51 6.23
N LYS A 44 7.24 -10.56 5.70
CA LYS A 44 8.26 -9.51 5.92
C LYS A 44 7.82 -8.13 5.44
N TYR A 45 6.91 -8.04 4.45
CA TYR A 45 6.39 -6.78 3.90
C TYR A 45 5.12 -6.29 4.57
N ARG A 46 4.55 -7.06 5.50
CA ARG A 46 3.39 -6.63 6.27
C ARG A 46 3.80 -5.60 7.31
N LYS A 47 2.86 -4.78 7.74
CA LYS A 47 3.06 -3.78 8.79
C LYS A 47 3.54 -4.41 10.10
N GLN A 48 4.67 -3.92 10.64
CA GLN A 48 5.31 -4.45 11.84
C GLN A 48 5.95 -3.33 12.66
N ILE A 49 5.99 -3.52 13.99
CA ILE A 49 6.79 -2.68 14.88
C ILE A 49 8.19 -3.30 14.99
N VAL A 50 9.21 -2.52 14.62
CA VAL A 50 10.61 -2.94 14.58
C VAL A 50 11.50 -1.89 15.27
N ASP A 51 12.80 -2.16 15.41
CA ASP A 51 13.78 -1.16 15.78
C ASP A 51 13.95 -0.14 14.65
N ALA A 52 14.18 1.12 15.01
CA ALA A 52 14.37 2.18 14.04
C ALA A 52 15.63 1.91 13.19
N PRO A 53 15.57 2.03 11.85
CA PRO A 53 16.72 1.75 10.98
C PRO A 53 17.80 2.82 11.06
N ILE A 54 17.46 4.01 11.54
CA ILE A 54 18.36 5.14 11.76
C ILE A 54 17.92 5.92 13.00
N SER A 55 18.85 6.66 13.60
CA SER A 55 18.53 7.67 14.62
C SER A 55 17.89 8.89 13.95
N ALA A 56 16.62 9.11 14.19
CA ALA A 56 15.86 10.26 13.68
C ALA A 56 14.77 10.64 14.68
N ALA A 57 14.30 11.89 14.60
CA ALA A 57 13.23 12.38 15.45
C ALA A 57 11.93 11.59 15.22
N PRO A 58 11.16 11.29 16.27
CA PRO A 58 9.84 10.67 16.13
C PRO A 58 8.95 11.47 15.16
N GLY A 59 8.18 10.75 14.34
CA GLY A 59 7.38 11.32 13.26
C GLY A 59 8.11 11.46 11.93
N THR A 60 9.44 11.27 11.87
CA THR A 60 10.18 11.20 10.59
C THR A 60 9.75 9.96 9.81
N VAL A 61 9.54 10.13 8.51
CA VAL A 61 9.37 9.01 7.57
C VAL A 61 10.72 8.66 6.95
N VAL A 62 11.09 7.37 6.95
CA VAL A 62 12.32 6.88 6.33
C VAL A 62 11.93 5.86 5.26
N VAL A 63 12.37 6.08 4.03
CA VAL A 63 12.21 5.14 2.91
C VAL A 63 13.54 4.45 2.66
N ASN A 64 13.55 3.13 2.71
CA ASN A 64 14.66 2.31 2.24
C ASN A 64 14.22 1.59 0.97
N ALA A 65 14.54 2.18 -0.17
CA ALA A 65 14.06 1.71 -1.46
C ALA A 65 14.73 0.39 -1.89
N TYR A 66 15.95 0.14 -1.45
CA TYR A 66 16.68 -1.10 -1.75
C TYR A 66 16.00 -2.34 -1.15
N TYR A 67 15.56 -2.23 0.13
CA TYR A 67 14.89 -3.32 0.84
C TYR A 67 13.38 -3.33 0.68
N HIS A 68 12.81 -2.36 -0.05
CA HIS A 68 11.36 -2.18 -0.21
C HIS A 68 10.62 -1.93 1.12
N TRP A 69 11.18 -1.06 1.97
CA TRP A 69 10.59 -0.71 3.25
C TRP A 69 10.43 0.79 3.44
N LEU A 70 9.32 1.17 4.05
CA LEU A 70 9.06 2.49 4.60
C LEU A 70 8.89 2.37 6.11
N TYR A 71 9.41 3.35 6.84
CA TYR A 71 9.32 3.40 8.29
C TYR A 71 8.73 4.73 8.74
N LEU A 72 7.84 4.69 9.74
CA LEU A 72 7.48 5.83 10.57
C LEU A 72 8.24 5.70 11.89
N ILE A 73 9.13 6.63 12.17
CA ILE A 73 9.94 6.63 13.40
C ILE A 73 9.04 6.96 14.60
N LEU A 74 9.16 6.16 15.64
CA LEU A 74 8.49 6.32 16.93
C LEU A 74 9.49 6.75 18.01
N THR A 75 9.01 6.93 19.24
CA THR A 75 9.86 7.09 20.43
C THR A 75 10.64 5.79 20.75
N ASN A 76 11.60 5.87 21.66
CA ASN A 76 12.35 4.71 22.20
C ASN A 76 13.04 3.86 21.12
N ASN A 77 13.59 4.50 20.09
CA ASN A 77 14.30 3.82 18.99
C ASN A 77 13.47 2.75 18.27
N ARG A 78 12.14 2.94 18.20
CA ARG A 78 11.22 2.05 17.50
C ARG A 78 10.70 2.70 16.23
N ALA A 79 10.18 1.88 15.32
CA ALA A 79 9.50 2.33 14.11
C ALA A 79 8.36 1.39 13.73
N VAL A 80 7.34 1.91 13.05
CA VAL A 80 6.41 1.10 12.28
C VAL A 80 6.99 0.94 10.89
N ARG A 81 7.24 -0.30 10.48
CA ARG A 81 7.73 -0.66 9.15
C ARG A 81 6.60 -1.14 8.27
N PHE A 82 6.62 -0.72 7.01
CA PHE A 82 5.69 -1.11 5.95
C PHE A 82 6.46 -1.63 4.75
N GLY A 83 5.90 -2.60 4.04
CA GLY A 83 6.34 -2.97 2.71
C GLY A 83 5.93 -1.92 1.68
N ILE A 84 6.80 -1.68 0.69
CA ILE A 84 6.54 -0.75 -0.41
C ILE A 84 6.96 -1.32 -1.76
N GLY A 85 6.26 -0.92 -2.82
CA GLY A 85 6.74 -1.01 -4.19
C GLY A 85 7.62 0.20 -4.51
N THR A 86 8.69 0.02 -5.31
CA THR A 86 9.66 1.08 -5.61
C THR A 86 9.86 1.27 -7.11
N GLY A 87 10.64 2.27 -7.50
CA GLY A 87 10.92 2.63 -8.89
C GLY A 87 11.76 1.61 -9.63
N LYS A 88 11.47 1.42 -10.93
CA LYS A 88 12.24 0.56 -11.84
C LYS A 88 13.58 1.17 -12.27
N TYR A 89 13.67 2.50 -12.32
CA TYR A 89 14.73 3.23 -12.98
C TYR A 89 15.73 3.89 -12.03
N GLY A 90 15.89 3.33 -10.84
CA GLY A 90 16.74 3.85 -9.80
C GLY A 90 15.97 4.65 -8.78
N ASP A 91 16.54 4.70 -7.60
CA ASP A 91 15.93 5.35 -6.46
C ASP A 91 16.61 6.70 -6.25
N TRP A 92 15.82 7.75 -6.17
CA TRP A 92 16.31 9.03 -5.71
C TRP A 92 16.67 8.94 -4.23
N LYS A 93 17.77 9.58 -3.82
CA LYS A 93 18.24 9.69 -2.44
C LYS A 93 18.21 11.11 -1.97
N GLY A 94 17.89 11.32 -0.71
CA GLY A 94 17.97 12.65 -0.12
C GLY A 94 16.90 12.88 0.94
N GLU A 95 16.80 14.13 1.34
CA GLU A 95 15.83 14.58 2.31
C GLU A 95 14.80 15.49 1.65
N THR A 96 13.54 15.26 2.00
CA THR A 96 12.39 16.02 1.55
C THR A 96 11.47 16.30 2.71
N VAL A 97 10.41 17.03 2.42
CA VAL A 97 9.27 17.19 3.31
C VAL A 97 7.98 16.82 2.59
N VAL A 98 6.98 16.43 3.35
CA VAL A 98 5.61 16.30 2.83
C VAL A 98 5.07 17.70 2.57
N GLY A 99 4.98 18.08 1.30
CA GLY A 99 4.51 19.43 0.90
C GLY A 99 3.02 19.49 0.57
N ARG A 100 2.42 18.36 0.19
CA ARG A 100 0.99 18.21 -0.09
C ARG A 100 0.50 16.82 0.26
N MET A 101 -0.76 16.72 0.67
CA MET A 101 -1.42 15.47 1.03
C MET A 101 -2.81 15.41 0.39
N GLU A 102 -3.19 14.28 -0.17
CA GLU A 102 -4.51 14.08 -0.79
C GLU A 102 -5.12 12.74 -0.40
N LYS A 103 -6.44 12.76 -0.19
CA LYS A 103 -7.28 11.57 -0.07
C LYS A 103 -7.86 11.25 -1.44
N TRP A 104 -7.76 10.01 -1.87
CA TRP A 104 -8.29 9.53 -3.14
C TRP A 104 -7.91 10.45 -4.31
N PRO A 105 -6.60 10.63 -4.56
CA PRO A 105 -6.10 11.62 -5.50
C PRO A 105 -6.54 11.32 -6.94
N ILE A 106 -6.62 12.37 -7.76
CA ILE A 106 -6.72 12.22 -9.21
C ILE A 106 -5.35 11.79 -9.75
N TRP A 107 -5.34 10.79 -10.63
CA TRP A 107 -4.14 10.34 -11.33
C TRP A 107 -4.19 10.69 -12.79
N THR A 108 -3.12 11.26 -13.33
CA THR A 108 -2.97 11.54 -14.77
C THR A 108 -1.82 10.71 -15.34
N PRO A 109 -2.04 9.94 -16.42
CA PRO A 109 -0.99 9.17 -17.04
C PRO A 109 0.10 10.08 -17.62
N THR A 110 1.36 9.73 -17.39
CA THR A 110 2.49 10.40 -18.03
C THR A 110 2.62 9.95 -19.52
N PRO A 111 3.36 10.69 -20.36
CA PRO A 111 3.64 10.25 -21.73
C PRO A 111 4.20 8.81 -21.82
N ASP A 112 5.02 8.41 -20.85
CA ASP A 112 5.57 7.06 -20.80
C ASP A 112 4.53 5.99 -20.40
N HIS A 113 3.53 6.34 -19.60
CA HIS A 113 2.39 5.46 -19.37
C HIS A 113 1.60 5.25 -20.65
N LEU A 114 1.33 6.32 -21.40
CA LEU A 114 0.56 6.26 -22.66
C LEU A 114 1.30 5.47 -23.76
N LYS A 115 2.64 5.55 -23.82
CA LYS A 115 3.42 4.72 -24.76
C LYS A 115 3.28 3.23 -24.49
N ARG A 116 3.23 2.82 -23.22
CA ARG A 116 3.11 1.40 -22.82
C ARG A 116 1.65 0.91 -22.79
N ARG A 117 0.72 1.80 -22.51
CA ARG A 117 -0.71 1.54 -22.34
C ARG A 117 -1.50 2.64 -23.05
N PRO A 118 -1.67 2.55 -24.38
CA PRO A 118 -2.42 3.55 -25.15
C PRO A 118 -3.89 3.69 -24.73
N ASP A 119 -4.47 2.64 -24.15
CA ASP A 119 -5.83 2.63 -23.60
C ASP A 119 -6.04 3.65 -22.46
N LEU A 120 -4.95 4.10 -21.81
CA LEU A 120 -5.00 5.11 -20.76
C LEU A 120 -5.26 6.53 -21.29
N ILE A 121 -5.32 6.74 -22.60
CA ILE A 121 -5.63 8.06 -23.21
C ILE A 121 -6.97 8.62 -22.72
N GLN A 122 -7.93 7.77 -22.42
CA GLN A 122 -9.21 8.19 -21.84
C GLN A 122 -9.07 8.95 -20.52
N TYR A 123 -7.95 8.77 -19.80
CA TYR A 123 -7.63 9.43 -18.53
C TYR A 123 -6.65 10.60 -18.66
N ILE A 124 -6.40 11.11 -19.87
CA ILE A 124 -5.48 12.24 -20.08
C ILE A 124 -5.88 13.50 -19.28
N LYS A 125 -7.16 13.66 -18.98
CA LYS A 125 -7.70 14.75 -18.14
C LYS A 125 -7.75 14.39 -16.64
N GLY A 126 -7.28 13.22 -16.26
CA GLY A 126 -7.27 12.69 -14.90
C GLY A 126 -8.25 11.53 -14.68
N MET A 127 -7.74 10.48 -14.06
CA MET A 127 -8.53 9.37 -13.53
C MET A 127 -9.01 9.73 -12.13
N PRO A 128 -10.32 9.74 -11.86
CA PRO A 128 -10.84 10.02 -10.53
C PRO A 128 -10.30 9.06 -9.47
N GLY A 129 -10.28 9.49 -8.21
CA GLY A 129 -9.96 8.61 -7.08
C GLY A 129 -10.87 7.41 -7.00
N GLY A 130 -10.34 6.26 -6.61
CA GLY A 130 -11.05 5.00 -6.51
C GLY A 130 -10.12 3.79 -6.44
N LEU A 131 -10.67 2.59 -6.23
CA LEU A 131 -9.90 1.35 -6.04
C LEU A 131 -9.08 0.93 -7.28
N LYS A 132 -9.43 1.41 -8.47
CA LYS A 132 -8.70 1.15 -9.73
C LYS A 132 -7.71 2.26 -10.09
N ASN A 133 -7.60 3.30 -9.25
CA ASN A 133 -6.67 4.39 -9.47
C ASN A 133 -5.26 3.98 -8.98
N PRO A 134 -4.22 4.09 -9.81
CA PRO A 134 -2.85 3.68 -9.45
C PRO A 134 -2.28 4.39 -8.22
N MET A 135 -2.80 5.59 -7.87
CA MET A 135 -2.40 6.32 -6.66
C MET A 135 -3.07 5.79 -5.38
N GLY A 136 -4.06 4.90 -5.51
CA GLY A 136 -4.78 4.33 -4.37
C GLY A 136 -5.49 5.35 -3.49
N ALA A 137 -5.60 5.02 -2.19
CA ALA A 137 -6.44 5.74 -1.24
C ALA A 137 -5.86 7.08 -0.78
N ARG A 138 -4.54 7.26 -0.77
CA ARG A 138 -3.82 8.45 -0.26
C ARG A 138 -2.59 8.73 -1.07
N ALA A 139 -2.18 10.01 -1.11
CA ALA A 139 -0.89 10.42 -1.65
C ALA A 139 -0.24 11.50 -0.77
N PHE A 140 1.06 11.35 -0.55
CA PHE A 140 1.97 12.36 -0.01
C PHE A 140 2.90 12.81 -1.14
N TYR A 141 2.89 14.09 -1.44
CA TYR A 141 3.74 14.72 -2.44
C TYR A 141 4.99 15.25 -1.76
N LEU A 142 6.16 14.82 -2.22
CA LEU A 142 7.43 15.13 -1.60
C LEU A 142 8.06 16.36 -2.23
N PHE A 143 8.44 17.32 -1.40
CA PHE A 143 9.02 18.59 -1.81
C PHE A 143 10.44 18.74 -1.27
N GLN A 144 11.33 19.30 -2.08
CA GLN A 144 12.68 19.70 -1.69
C GLN A 144 12.91 21.14 -2.12
N ASN A 145 13.41 21.98 -1.22
CA ASN A 145 13.64 23.41 -1.49
C ASN A 145 12.40 24.12 -2.09
N ASN A 146 11.22 23.83 -1.56
CA ASN A 146 9.91 24.31 -2.03
C ASN A 146 9.52 23.89 -3.45
N ALA A 147 10.26 22.99 -4.08
CA ALA A 147 9.94 22.42 -5.40
C ALA A 147 9.39 21.01 -5.25
N ASP A 148 8.38 20.69 -6.05
CA ASP A 148 7.84 19.33 -6.17
C ASP A 148 8.89 18.42 -6.81
N THR A 149 9.30 17.39 -6.09
CA THR A 149 10.31 16.41 -6.56
C THR A 149 9.78 15.44 -7.60
N THR A 150 8.47 15.44 -7.84
CA THR A 150 7.73 14.41 -8.59
C THR A 150 7.69 13.01 -7.94
N TYR A 151 8.37 12.81 -6.82
CA TYR A 151 8.25 11.58 -6.02
C TYR A 151 7.05 11.66 -5.08
N ARG A 152 6.41 10.52 -4.89
CA ARG A 152 5.21 10.35 -4.06
C ARG A 152 5.34 9.12 -3.19
N ILE A 153 4.74 9.18 -2.01
CA ILE A 153 4.33 7.99 -1.25
C ILE A 153 2.82 7.88 -1.46
N HIS A 154 2.30 6.75 -1.93
CA HIS A 154 0.88 6.63 -2.28
C HIS A 154 0.37 5.21 -2.10
N GLY A 155 -0.94 5.02 -2.14
CA GLY A 155 -1.57 3.70 -2.18
C GLY A 155 -1.35 2.99 -3.52
N THR A 156 -1.98 1.84 -3.72
CA THR A 156 -1.90 1.10 -4.99
C THR A 156 -3.21 0.40 -5.30
N ASP A 157 -3.48 0.21 -6.58
CA ASP A 157 -4.52 -0.67 -7.11
C ASP A 157 -4.00 -2.09 -7.37
N VAL A 158 -2.67 -2.31 -7.24
CA VAL A 158 -1.99 -3.59 -7.48
C VAL A 158 -1.16 -3.99 -6.25
N PRO A 159 -1.77 -4.63 -5.22
CA PRO A 159 -1.08 -5.03 -3.99
C PRO A 159 0.17 -5.89 -4.21
N GLU A 160 0.17 -6.69 -5.29
CA GLU A 160 1.28 -7.59 -5.69
C GLU A 160 2.57 -6.82 -6.06
N HIS A 161 2.50 -5.52 -6.25
CA HIS A 161 3.67 -4.66 -6.49
C HIS A 161 4.48 -4.37 -5.22
N ILE A 162 3.94 -4.64 -4.03
CA ILE A 162 4.68 -4.46 -2.77
C ILE A 162 5.84 -5.48 -2.70
N GLY A 163 7.02 -4.99 -2.33
CA GLY A 163 8.24 -5.78 -2.32
C GLY A 163 8.93 -5.90 -3.68
N THR A 164 8.46 -5.18 -4.71
CA THR A 164 9.02 -5.24 -6.07
C THR A 164 9.38 -3.85 -6.62
N ARG A 165 10.20 -3.83 -7.68
CA ARG A 165 10.49 -2.63 -8.48
C ARG A 165 9.48 -2.51 -9.61
N SER A 166 8.34 -1.89 -9.34
CA SER A 166 7.19 -1.87 -10.25
C SER A 166 6.71 -0.48 -10.66
N THR A 167 7.03 0.55 -9.89
CA THR A 167 6.59 1.92 -10.16
C THR A 167 7.53 2.67 -11.12
N ALA A 168 7.13 3.87 -11.56
CA ALA A 168 7.98 4.75 -12.36
C ALA A 168 9.00 5.57 -11.52
N GLY A 169 8.96 5.45 -10.18
CA GLY A 169 9.83 6.18 -9.25
C GLY A 169 9.20 6.38 -7.87
N CYS A 170 7.87 6.36 -7.78
CA CYS A 170 7.15 6.56 -6.51
C CYS A 170 7.22 5.33 -5.59
N PHE A 171 6.80 5.54 -4.34
CA PHE A 171 6.76 4.53 -3.29
C PHE A 171 5.31 4.11 -3.04
N ALA A 172 4.94 2.96 -3.59
CA ALA A 172 3.58 2.41 -3.47
C ALA A 172 3.42 1.65 -2.15
N MET A 173 2.27 1.79 -1.50
CA MET A 173 1.90 1.12 -0.24
C MET A 173 0.56 0.40 -0.40
N PHE A 174 0.26 -0.57 0.47
CA PHE A 174 -1.12 -1.04 0.62
C PHE A 174 -2.05 0.11 0.98
N ASN A 175 -3.30 0.06 0.49
CA ASN A 175 -4.26 1.13 0.78
C ASN A 175 -4.57 1.26 2.27
N ALA A 176 -4.71 0.17 3.01
CA ALA A 176 -4.90 0.20 4.45
C ALA A 176 -3.71 0.85 5.18
N ASP A 177 -2.48 0.53 4.76
CA ASP A 177 -1.26 1.06 5.37
C ASP A 177 -1.05 2.54 5.07
N VAL A 178 -1.29 2.99 3.84
CA VAL A 178 -1.17 4.41 3.50
C VAL A 178 -2.25 5.26 4.17
N ILE A 179 -3.46 4.72 4.39
CA ILE A 179 -4.51 5.37 5.20
C ILE A 179 -4.02 5.50 6.64
N TRP A 180 -3.51 4.41 7.24
CA TRP A 180 -2.98 4.43 8.60
C TRP A 180 -1.84 5.45 8.77
N LEU A 181 -0.93 5.53 7.79
CA LEU A 181 0.17 6.49 7.77
C LEU A 181 -0.33 7.94 7.63
N TYR A 182 -1.35 8.16 6.79
CA TYR A 182 -1.92 9.48 6.50
C TYR A 182 -2.47 10.16 7.75
N ASP A 183 -3.06 9.41 8.66
CA ASP A 183 -3.63 9.93 9.91
C ASP A 183 -2.56 10.31 10.94
N ARG A 184 -1.28 9.96 10.70
CA ARG A 184 -0.15 10.15 11.64
C ARG A 184 0.93 11.07 11.11
N VAL A 185 0.95 11.32 9.82
CA VAL A 185 1.88 12.22 9.11
C VAL A 185 1.15 13.52 8.76
N LYS A 186 1.85 14.64 8.77
CA LYS A 186 1.30 15.96 8.43
C LYS A 186 2.18 16.66 7.40
N MET A 187 1.67 17.72 6.80
CA MET A 187 2.50 18.61 5.97
C MET A 187 3.68 19.14 6.78
N GLY A 188 4.85 19.26 6.14
CA GLY A 188 6.11 19.59 6.79
C GLY A 188 6.85 18.40 7.42
N THR A 189 6.23 17.21 7.49
CA THR A 189 6.92 16.00 7.98
C THR A 189 8.17 15.72 7.14
N ARG A 190 9.31 15.54 7.82
CA ARG A 190 10.58 15.16 7.19
C ARG A 190 10.52 13.75 6.63
N VAL A 191 10.99 13.58 5.40
CA VAL A 191 11.11 12.29 4.72
C VAL A 191 12.55 12.09 4.28
N VAL A 192 13.17 11.01 4.73
CA VAL A 192 14.55 10.60 4.37
C VAL A 192 14.46 9.42 3.43
N VAL A 193 14.97 9.57 2.21
CA VAL A 193 15.02 8.48 1.23
C VAL A 193 16.45 7.95 1.12
N GLN A 194 16.60 6.67 1.41
CA GLN A 194 17.82 5.88 1.30
C GLN A 194 17.66 4.87 0.17
N SER A 195 18.73 4.54 -0.50
CA SER A 195 18.73 3.47 -1.52
C SER A 195 19.74 2.40 -1.16
#